data_97f4bbc8fac95a1430e3fa7e4b20a40b
#
_entry.id   97f4bbc8fac95a1430e3fa7e4b20a40b
#
_cell.length_a   1.000
_cell.length_b   1.000
_cell.length_c   1.000
_cell.angle_alpha   90.00
_cell.angle_beta   90.00
_cell.angle_gamma   90.00
#
_symmetry.space_group_name_H-M   'P 1'
#
loop_
_entity.id
_entity.type
_entity.pdbx_description
1 polymer ?
#
loop_
_entity_poly.entity_id
_entity_poly.type
_entity_poly.pdbx_seq_one_letter_code
_entity_poly.pdbx_strand_id
1 'polypeptide(L)'
;MSYPAHVTDTVYRYDGTFQGFLCCIFESYSRKEIPAAVCAHDRGQISFYDSCEIVTDPARAQRVARGLERLGPTVKERITTGFLSDDPEHELILLRFARICFEKGPAAARATGDPDICAAFDLERAVNNEACKYIEFIRFEQRDMMLGTVIHPKNRILPLLRGHFCSRLPDEDFMIFDATHGIAMLRRNRKVQYMVMEHYDKNTGQEELDWQKLWKRFFDAVTIEQRRNERCQMTHAPKRYWKDMCEMALLGRGTAGKAKQNAKAAR
;
A
#
# COMPACT_ATOMS: atom_id res chain seq x y z
N MET A 1 11.59 -27.69 -22.34
CA MET A 1 11.18 -28.72 -21.36
C MET A 1 11.20 -28.04 -19.99
N SER A 2 10.04 -27.83 -19.40
CA SER A 2 9.94 -27.27 -18.02
C SER A 2 10.09 -28.49 -17.08
N TYR A 3 11.16 -28.52 -16.28
CA TYR A 3 11.26 -29.47 -15.19
C TYR A 3 10.33 -29.03 -14.07
N PRO A 4 9.51 -29.92 -13.49
CA PRO A 4 8.71 -29.58 -12.33
C PRO A 4 9.63 -29.08 -11.22
N ALA A 5 9.35 -27.90 -10.69
CA ALA A 5 10.10 -27.36 -9.56
C ALA A 5 9.72 -28.15 -8.30
N HIS A 6 10.73 -28.51 -7.48
CA HIS A 6 10.51 -29.11 -6.19
C HIS A 6 10.22 -28.01 -5.16
N VAL A 7 9.23 -28.21 -4.31
CA VAL A 7 9.05 -27.38 -3.12
C VAL A 7 10.14 -27.80 -2.12
N THR A 8 10.89 -26.83 -1.62
CA THR A 8 11.99 -27.04 -0.68
C THR A 8 11.71 -26.38 0.65
N ASP A 9 12.38 -26.83 1.70
CA ASP A 9 12.32 -26.18 3.03
C ASP A 9 13.30 -25.00 3.15
N THR A 10 13.65 -24.37 2.03
CA THR A 10 14.55 -23.23 1.97
C THR A 10 13.80 -21.92 2.02
N VAL A 11 14.29 -20.97 2.82
CA VAL A 11 13.78 -19.58 2.86
C VAL A 11 14.74 -18.69 2.08
N TYR A 12 14.23 -17.97 1.09
CA TYR A 12 14.99 -16.94 0.39
C TYR A 12 14.98 -15.64 1.19
N ARG A 13 16.17 -15.11 1.49
CA ARG A 13 16.35 -13.82 2.12
C ARG A 13 16.98 -12.84 1.14
N TYR A 14 16.44 -11.61 1.07
CA TYR A 14 16.90 -10.60 0.14
C TYR A 14 16.78 -9.19 0.74
N ASP A 15 17.29 -8.17 0.05
CA ASP A 15 17.39 -6.78 0.52
C ASP A 15 16.06 -6.00 0.62
N GLY A 16 14.91 -6.63 0.36
CA GLY A 16 13.59 -5.98 0.39
C GLY A 16 13.29 -5.10 -0.83
N THR A 17 14.20 -4.95 -1.77
CA THR A 17 13.97 -4.18 -2.99
C THR A 17 13.20 -4.98 -4.03
N PHE A 18 12.45 -4.30 -4.91
CA PHE A 18 11.80 -4.98 -6.03
C PHE A 18 12.80 -5.70 -6.95
N GLN A 19 14.01 -5.13 -7.13
CA GLN A 19 15.06 -5.79 -7.90
C GLN A 19 15.56 -7.06 -7.23
N GLY A 20 15.72 -7.06 -5.92
CA GLY A 20 16.05 -8.25 -5.14
C GLY A 20 14.97 -9.32 -5.23
N PHE A 21 13.70 -8.94 -5.16
CA PHE A 21 12.59 -9.87 -5.39
C PHE A 21 12.62 -10.50 -6.79
N LEU A 22 12.92 -9.72 -7.83
CA LEU A 22 13.09 -10.28 -9.17
C LEU A 22 14.28 -11.27 -9.24
N CYS A 23 15.33 -11.05 -8.46
CA CYS A 23 16.42 -12.02 -8.32
C CYS A 23 15.96 -13.30 -7.61
N CYS A 24 15.05 -13.24 -6.64
CA CYS A 24 14.43 -14.43 -6.05
C CYS A 24 13.68 -15.27 -7.10
N ILE A 25 12.93 -14.61 -7.98
CA ILE A 25 12.29 -15.31 -9.12
C ILE A 25 13.34 -15.94 -10.02
N PHE A 26 14.42 -15.24 -10.36
CA PHE A 26 15.52 -15.77 -11.18
C PHE A 26 16.16 -17.01 -10.54
N GLU A 27 16.51 -16.93 -9.26
CA GLU A 27 17.14 -18.03 -8.52
C GLU A 27 16.23 -19.26 -8.42
N SER A 28 14.93 -19.08 -8.26
CA SER A 28 13.98 -20.19 -8.23
C SER A 28 13.97 -21.02 -9.52
N TYR A 29 14.27 -20.38 -10.67
CA TYR A 29 14.48 -21.08 -11.94
C TYR A 29 15.87 -21.68 -12.05
N SER A 30 16.92 -20.98 -11.64
CA SER A 30 18.30 -21.44 -11.65
C SER A 30 18.47 -22.71 -10.83
N ARG A 31 17.85 -22.74 -9.65
CA ARG A 31 17.88 -23.88 -8.72
C ARG A 31 16.81 -24.94 -8.97
N LYS A 32 15.84 -24.64 -9.85
CA LYS A 32 14.68 -25.49 -10.15
C LYS A 32 13.83 -25.81 -8.92
N GLU A 33 13.69 -24.86 -8.02
CA GLU A 33 12.97 -25.01 -6.76
C GLU A 33 11.93 -23.91 -6.53
N ILE A 34 10.97 -24.19 -5.65
CA ILE A 34 10.05 -23.21 -5.07
C ILE A 34 10.39 -23.15 -3.58
N PRO A 35 10.87 -22.01 -3.05
CA PRO A 35 11.22 -21.90 -1.63
C PRO A 35 9.98 -22.01 -0.75
N ALA A 36 10.15 -22.40 0.52
CA ALA A 36 9.10 -22.41 1.53
C ALA A 36 8.59 -20.99 1.85
N ALA A 37 9.51 -20.01 1.82
CA ALA A 37 9.17 -18.59 2.00
C ALA A 37 10.17 -17.69 1.28
N VAL A 38 9.75 -16.47 1.00
CA VAL A 38 10.61 -15.38 0.51
C VAL A 38 10.40 -14.21 1.46
N CYS A 39 11.47 -13.68 2.06
CA CYS A 39 11.39 -12.65 3.07
C CYS A 39 12.49 -11.59 2.88
N ALA A 40 12.15 -10.33 3.07
CA ALA A 40 13.14 -9.27 3.19
C ALA A 40 13.92 -9.39 4.53
N HIS A 41 15.17 -8.93 4.56
CA HIS A 41 16.04 -9.02 5.76
C HIS A 41 15.48 -8.34 7.00
N ASP A 42 14.74 -7.25 6.84
CA ASP A 42 14.15 -6.46 7.91
C ASP A 42 12.92 -7.13 8.56
N ARG A 43 12.36 -8.16 7.92
CA ARG A 43 11.28 -8.99 8.48
C ARG A 43 11.87 -10.13 9.29
N GLY A 44 12.12 -9.87 10.58
CA GLY A 44 12.78 -10.78 11.53
C GLY A 44 12.03 -12.05 11.88
N GLN A 45 11.50 -12.79 10.91
CA GLN A 45 10.89 -14.09 11.16
C GLN A 45 11.97 -15.14 11.34
N ILE A 46 12.10 -15.68 12.57
CA ILE A 46 12.95 -16.83 12.86
C ILE A 46 12.29 -18.05 12.21
N SER A 47 12.93 -18.59 11.19
CA SER A 47 12.53 -19.83 10.54
C SER A 47 13.43 -20.96 10.99
N PHE A 48 12.86 -22.15 11.20
CA PHE A 48 13.63 -23.40 11.41
C PHE A 48 14.16 -23.97 10.08
N TYR A 49 13.81 -23.36 8.96
CA TYR A 49 14.26 -23.77 7.64
C TYR A 49 15.62 -23.17 7.28
N ASP A 50 16.35 -23.83 6.43
CA ASP A 50 17.62 -23.32 5.90
C ASP A 50 17.40 -22.01 5.15
N SER A 51 18.23 -21.01 5.45
CA SER A 51 18.14 -19.71 4.77
C SER A 51 19.14 -19.64 3.62
N CYS A 52 18.67 -19.14 2.49
CA CYS A 52 19.48 -18.85 1.31
C CYS A 52 19.47 -17.36 1.03
N GLU A 53 20.63 -16.72 1.12
CA GLU A 53 20.79 -15.30 0.81
C GLU A 53 20.78 -15.07 -0.70
N ILE A 54 19.88 -14.22 -1.17
CA ILE A 54 19.75 -13.83 -2.56
C ILE A 54 20.33 -12.43 -2.73
N VAL A 55 21.48 -12.38 -3.36
CA VAL A 55 22.15 -11.09 -3.66
C VAL A 55 21.46 -10.42 -4.86
N THR A 56 21.16 -9.13 -4.71
CA THR A 56 20.58 -8.35 -5.80
C THR A 56 21.59 -8.11 -6.91
N ASP A 57 21.28 -8.66 -8.09
CA ASP A 57 22.05 -8.50 -9.31
C ASP A 57 21.21 -7.76 -10.36
N PRO A 58 21.59 -6.54 -10.76
CA PRO A 58 20.84 -5.75 -11.74
C PRO A 58 20.64 -6.46 -13.09
N ALA A 59 21.59 -7.28 -13.55
CA ALA A 59 21.47 -7.98 -14.81
C ALA A 59 20.43 -9.10 -14.75
N ARG A 60 20.41 -9.85 -13.64
CA ARG A 60 19.41 -10.90 -13.38
C ARG A 60 18.03 -10.30 -13.20
N ALA A 61 17.89 -9.24 -12.39
CA ALA A 61 16.65 -8.50 -12.20
C ALA A 61 16.09 -7.98 -13.53
N GLN A 62 16.93 -7.36 -14.37
CA GLN A 62 16.52 -6.85 -15.67
C GLN A 62 16.08 -7.97 -16.61
N ARG A 63 16.72 -9.15 -16.57
CA ARG A 63 16.31 -10.31 -17.38
C ARG A 63 14.90 -10.75 -17.03
N VAL A 64 14.57 -10.85 -15.75
CA VAL A 64 13.21 -11.19 -15.28
C VAL A 64 12.22 -10.09 -15.66
N ALA A 65 12.55 -8.82 -15.43
CA ALA A 65 11.71 -7.68 -15.79
C ALA A 65 11.31 -7.69 -17.28
N ARG A 66 12.29 -7.91 -18.17
CA ARG A 66 12.01 -8.06 -19.62
C ARG A 66 11.12 -9.28 -19.93
N GLY A 67 11.29 -10.37 -19.18
CA GLY A 67 10.41 -11.54 -19.28
C GLY A 67 8.96 -11.20 -18.92
N LEU A 68 8.75 -10.49 -17.82
CA LEU A 68 7.43 -10.03 -17.38
C LEU A 68 6.80 -9.05 -18.38
N GLU A 69 7.59 -8.17 -18.98
CA GLU A 69 7.13 -7.26 -20.04
C GLU A 69 6.60 -8.00 -21.27
N ARG A 70 7.27 -9.09 -21.67
CA ARG A 70 6.82 -9.95 -22.78
C ARG A 70 5.53 -10.70 -22.47
N LEU A 71 5.26 -11.00 -21.20
CA LEU A 71 3.99 -11.60 -20.76
C LEU A 71 2.83 -10.59 -20.76
N GLY A 72 3.13 -9.30 -20.94
CA GLY A 72 2.14 -8.24 -21.09
C GLY A 72 1.79 -7.48 -19.80
N PRO A 73 0.99 -6.41 -19.94
CA PRO A 73 0.75 -5.46 -18.87
C PRO A 73 0.06 -6.10 -17.67
N THR A 74 -0.94 -6.96 -17.86
CA THR A 74 -1.69 -7.59 -16.77
C THR A 74 -0.79 -8.37 -15.79
N VAL A 75 0.17 -9.14 -16.31
CA VAL A 75 1.10 -9.89 -15.46
C VAL A 75 2.06 -8.96 -14.75
N LYS A 76 2.63 -7.99 -15.48
CA LYS A 76 3.55 -7.01 -14.92
C LYS A 76 2.89 -6.17 -13.82
N GLU A 77 1.71 -5.63 -14.08
CA GLU A 77 0.95 -4.80 -13.12
C GLU A 77 0.60 -5.59 -11.86
N ARG A 78 0.14 -6.84 -12.00
CA ARG A 78 -0.18 -7.69 -10.86
C ARG A 78 1.03 -7.94 -9.97
N ILE A 79 2.20 -8.19 -10.55
CA ILE A 79 3.43 -8.40 -9.78
C ILE A 79 3.89 -7.09 -9.14
N THR A 80 3.92 -5.98 -9.88
CA THR A 80 4.38 -4.70 -9.34
C THR A 80 3.45 -4.14 -8.27
N THR A 81 2.15 -4.27 -8.45
CA THR A 81 1.16 -3.82 -7.47
C THR A 81 1.09 -4.75 -6.27
N GLY A 82 1.07 -6.08 -6.52
CA GLY A 82 1.06 -7.07 -5.45
C GLY A 82 2.30 -6.98 -4.55
N PHE A 83 3.46 -6.60 -5.08
CA PHE A 83 4.69 -6.37 -4.29
C PHE A 83 4.56 -5.22 -3.28
N LEU A 84 3.63 -4.32 -3.46
CA LEU A 84 3.33 -3.25 -2.51
C LEU A 84 2.47 -3.73 -1.32
N SER A 85 2.01 -4.97 -1.34
CA SER A 85 1.22 -5.56 -0.25
C SER A 85 2.05 -5.72 1.03
N ASP A 86 1.40 -5.55 2.18
CA ASP A 86 1.97 -5.87 3.50
C ASP A 86 1.58 -7.28 3.99
N ASP A 87 0.99 -8.10 3.11
CA ASP A 87 0.72 -9.50 3.41
C ASP A 87 2.05 -10.25 3.57
N PRO A 88 2.25 -11.02 4.66
CA PRO A 88 3.53 -11.67 4.94
C PRO A 88 3.95 -12.71 3.89
N GLU A 89 3.01 -13.23 3.11
CA GLU A 89 3.28 -14.25 2.07
C GLU A 89 3.30 -13.66 0.65
N HIS A 90 3.17 -12.33 0.50
CA HIS A 90 3.00 -11.71 -0.81
C HIS A 90 4.14 -12.05 -1.79
N GLU A 91 5.41 -12.09 -1.33
CA GLU A 91 6.54 -12.44 -2.20
C GLU A 91 6.44 -13.87 -2.74
N LEU A 92 6.08 -14.84 -1.87
CA LEU A 92 5.95 -16.23 -2.27
C LEU A 92 4.78 -16.41 -3.24
N ILE A 93 3.64 -15.80 -2.96
CA ILE A 93 2.46 -15.79 -3.83
C ILE A 93 2.83 -15.25 -5.22
N LEU A 94 3.52 -14.11 -5.26
CA LEU A 94 3.92 -13.48 -6.52
C LEU A 94 4.98 -14.28 -7.26
N LEU A 95 5.90 -14.96 -6.57
CA LEU A 95 6.89 -15.84 -7.18
C LEU A 95 6.19 -17.04 -7.85
N ARG A 96 5.23 -17.69 -7.19
CA ARG A 96 4.44 -18.78 -7.75
C ARG A 96 3.63 -18.32 -8.96
N PHE A 97 2.95 -17.18 -8.84
CA PHE A 97 2.21 -16.56 -9.94
C PHE A 97 3.09 -16.28 -11.16
N ALA A 98 4.29 -15.68 -10.94
CA ALA A 98 5.24 -15.41 -12.02
C ALA A 98 5.65 -16.71 -12.74
N ARG A 99 5.96 -17.77 -11.98
CA ARG A 99 6.32 -19.06 -12.56
C ARG A 99 5.20 -19.64 -13.42
N ILE A 100 3.97 -19.64 -12.93
CA ILE A 100 2.81 -20.12 -13.70
C ILE A 100 2.67 -19.34 -15.02
N CYS A 101 2.81 -18.00 -14.98
CA CYS A 101 2.71 -17.16 -16.17
C CYS A 101 3.87 -17.39 -17.15
N PHE A 102 5.10 -17.62 -16.66
CA PHE A 102 6.23 -17.96 -17.53
C PHE A 102 6.09 -19.35 -18.18
N GLU A 103 5.48 -20.31 -17.50
CA GLU A 103 5.30 -21.68 -17.98
C GLU A 103 4.11 -21.83 -18.93
N LYS A 104 2.96 -21.24 -18.57
CA LYS A 104 1.68 -21.40 -19.28
C LYS A 104 1.33 -20.23 -20.19
N GLY A 105 2.15 -19.17 -20.17
CA GLY A 105 1.91 -17.93 -20.95
C GLY A 105 0.95 -16.95 -20.28
N PRO A 106 0.76 -15.76 -20.89
CA PRO A 106 0.02 -14.64 -20.28
C PRO A 106 -1.48 -14.93 -20.06
N ALA A 107 -2.08 -15.83 -20.81
CA ALA A 107 -3.49 -16.21 -20.63
C ALA A 107 -3.74 -16.85 -19.25
N ALA A 108 -2.73 -17.51 -18.68
CA ALA A 108 -2.82 -18.12 -17.36
C ALA A 108 -3.16 -17.10 -16.26
N ALA A 109 -2.75 -15.82 -16.39
CA ALA A 109 -3.06 -14.77 -15.44
C ALA A 109 -4.58 -14.54 -15.22
N ARG A 110 -5.43 -15.08 -16.06
CA ARG A 110 -6.90 -14.99 -15.98
C ARG A 110 -7.56 -16.28 -15.52
N ALA A 111 -6.80 -17.32 -15.20
CA ALA A 111 -7.34 -18.62 -14.81
C ALA A 111 -7.81 -18.60 -13.34
N THR A 112 -9.07 -18.23 -13.12
CA THR A 112 -9.68 -18.11 -11.79
C THR A 112 -9.85 -19.43 -11.03
N GLY A 113 -9.56 -20.57 -11.65
CA GLY A 113 -9.56 -21.89 -11.02
C GLY A 113 -8.23 -22.28 -10.33
N ASP A 114 -7.17 -21.50 -10.51
CA ASP A 114 -5.87 -21.75 -9.92
C ASP A 114 -5.70 -20.91 -8.64
N PRO A 115 -5.46 -21.53 -7.46
CA PRO A 115 -5.40 -20.82 -6.18
C PRO A 115 -4.26 -19.80 -6.11
N ASP A 116 -3.08 -20.06 -6.71
CA ASP A 116 -1.97 -19.12 -6.70
C ASP A 116 -2.27 -17.89 -7.58
N ILE A 117 -3.02 -18.08 -8.66
CA ILE A 117 -3.47 -16.95 -9.50
C ILE A 117 -4.53 -16.11 -8.78
N CYS A 118 -5.47 -16.76 -8.10
CA CYS A 118 -6.47 -16.05 -7.29
C CYS A 118 -5.82 -15.27 -6.14
N ALA A 119 -4.86 -15.87 -5.43
CA ALA A 119 -4.13 -15.21 -4.35
C ALA A 119 -3.38 -13.95 -4.86
N ALA A 120 -2.68 -14.05 -6.00
CA ALA A 120 -2.00 -12.91 -6.60
C ALA A 120 -2.97 -11.80 -7.05
N PHE A 121 -4.15 -12.17 -7.57
CA PHE A 121 -5.22 -11.21 -7.91
C PHE A 121 -5.78 -10.52 -6.67
N ASP A 122 -5.97 -11.25 -5.57
CA ASP A 122 -6.48 -10.69 -4.31
C ASP A 122 -5.48 -9.71 -3.69
N LEU A 123 -4.17 -9.97 -3.77
CA LEU A 123 -3.12 -9.01 -3.37
C LEU A 123 -3.22 -7.72 -4.19
N GLU A 124 -3.24 -7.82 -5.52
CA GLU A 124 -3.37 -6.67 -6.42
C GLU A 124 -4.63 -5.86 -6.09
N ARG A 125 -5.77 -6.54 -5.96
CA ARG A 125 -7.06 -5.93 -5.65
C ARG A 125 -7.06 -5.22 -4.30
N ALA A 126 -6.48 -5.83 -3.27
CA ALA A 126 -6.41 -5.24 -1.93
C ALA A 126 -5.60 -3.94 -1.92
N VAL A 127 -4.43 -3.93 -2.59
CA VAL A 127 -3.57 -2.74 -2.70
C VAL A 127 -4.25 -1.63 -3.51
N ASN A 128 -4.84 -1.95 -4.67
CA ASN A 128 -5.54 -0.99 -5.50
C ASN A 128 -6.76 -0.39 -4.80
N ASN A 129 -7.58 -1.22 -4.13
CA ASN A 129 -8.74 -0.73 -3.38
C ASN A 129 -8.33 0.22 -2.26
N GLU A 130 -7.22 -0.05 -1.56
CA GLU A 130 -6.71 0.85 -0.54
C GLU A 130 -6.23 2.17 -1.14
N ALA A 131 -5.47 2.13 -2.23
CA ALA A 131 -5.02 3.32 -2.94
C ALA A 131 -6.20 4.19 -3.41
N CYS A 132 -7.25 3.57 -3.99
CA CYS A 132 -8.48 4.27 -4.39
C CYS A 132 -9.14 4.97 -3.19
N LYS A 133 -9.21 4.31 -2.02
CA LYS A 133 -9.78 4.93 -0.82
C LYS A 133 -8.98 6.15 -0.36
N TYR A 134 -7.66 6.07 -0.37
CA TYR A 134 -6.83 7.23 -0.03
C TYR A 134 -6.95 8.36 -1.06
N ILE A 135 -7.12 8.07 -2.35
CA ILE A 135 -7.42 9.08 -3.37
C ILE A 135 -8.73 9.83 -3.05
N GLU A 136 -9.76 9.11 -2.56
CA GLU A 136 -11.05 9.69 -2.18
C GLU A 136 -10.96 10.53 -0.89
N PHE A 137 -10.16 10.10 0.09
CA PHE A 137 -10.23 10.61 1.48
C PHE A 137 -9.10 11.56 1.86
N ILE A 138 -7.96 11.57 1.17
CA ILE A 138 -6.84 12.47 1.48
C ILE A 138 -7.30 13.92 1.42
N ARG A 139 -6.98 14.66 2.50
CA ARG A 139 -7.08 16.10 2.60
C ARG A 139 -5.71 16.66 2.89
N PHE A 140 -5.31 17.66 2.12
CA PHE A 140 -4.06 18.37 2.34
C PHE A 140 -4.30 19.54 3.30
N GLU A 141 -3.35 19.76 4.18
CA GLU A 141 -3.27 20.91 5.07
C GLU A 141 -2.23 21.88 4.50
N GLN A 142 -2.53 23.18 4.54
CA GLN A 142 -1.55 24.20 4.18
C GLN A 142 -0.49 24.28 5.28
N ARG A 143 0.79 24.19 4.91
CA ARG A 143 1.92 24.32 5.81
C ARG A 143 2.97 25.20 5.17
N ASP A 144 3.10 26.40 5.69
CA ASP A 144 3.97 27.42 5.12
C ASP A 144 3.76 27.54 3.60
N MET A 145 4.76 27.14 2.81
CA MET A 145 4.74 27.23 1.36
C MET A 145 4.39 25.91 0.66
N MET A 146 3.89 24.89 1.37
CA MET A 146 3.66 23.56 0.82
C MET A 146 2.39 22.91 1.40
N LEU A 147 1.75 22.08 0.60
CA LEU A 147 0.65 21.24 1.04
C LEU A 147 1.18 19.96 1.70
N GLY A 148 0.64 19.55 2.83
CA GLY A 148 1.07 18.36 3.54
C GLY A 148 -0.10 17.47 3.99
N THR A 149 0.11 16.16 4.04
CA THR A 149 -0.84 15.22 4.64
C THR A 149 -0.13 14.01 5.22
N VAL A 150 -0.77 13.40 6.21
CA VAL A 150 -0.31 12.15 6.84
C VAL A 150 -1.34 11.07 6.59
N ILE A 151 -0.89 9.91 6.16
CA ILE A 151 -1.71 8.73 5.93
C ILE A 151 -1.17 7.53 6.72
N HIS A 152 -2.04 6.55 6.98
CA HIS A 152 -1.66 5.34 7.70
C HIS A 152 -2.19 4.10 6.94
N PRO A 153 -1.71 3.86 5.74
CA PRO A 153 -2.16 2.72 4.96
C PRO A 153 -1.62 1.41 5.54
N LYS A 154 -2.30 0.29 5.24
CA LYS A 154 -1.77 -1.04 5.50
C LYS A 154 -0.70 -1.41 4.47
N ASN A 155 -0.94 -1.09 3.19
CA ASN A 155 -0.06 -1.42 2.08
C ASN A 155 0.80 -0.21 1.67
N ARG A 156 1.92 -0.44 0.99
CA ARG A 156 2.87 0.61 0.53
C ARG A 156 2.35 1.38 -0.69
N ILE A 157 1.24 2.07 -0.56
CA ILE A 157 0.47 2.64 -1.68
C ILE A 157 1.01 3.95 -2.25
N LEU A 158 2.00 4.60 -1.66
CA LEU A 158 2.53 5.89 -2.14
C LEU A 158 2.85 5.93 -3.64
N PRO A 159 3.45 4.89 -4.26
CA PRO A 159 3.70 4.89 -5.71
C PRO A 159 2.42 4.98 -6.54
N LEU A 160 1.31 4.41 -6.09
CA LEU A 160 0.02 4.43 -6.78
C LEU A 160 -0.68 5.79 -6.66
N LEU A 161 -0.46 6.52 -5.57
CA LEU A 161 -1.02 7.85 -5.35
C LEU A 161 -0.35 8.93 -6.20
N ARG A 162 0.92 8.69 -6.60
CA ARG A 162 1.73 9.68 -7.32
C ARG A 162 1.04 10.25 -8.57
N GLY A 163 0.54 9.37 -9.44
CA GLY A 163 -0.06 9.79 -10.72
C GLY A 163 -1.25 10.72 -10.49
N HIS A 164 -2.15 10.34 -9.59
CA HIS A 164 -3.35 11.10 -9.28
C HIS A 164 -3.01 12.50 -8.71
N PHE A 165 -2.21 12.56 -7.63
CA PHE A 165 -1.96 13.85 -6.97
C PHE A 165 -1.04 14.76 -7.77
N CYS A 166 -0.07 14.24 -8.52
CA CYS A 166 0.71 15.06 -9.45
C CYS A 166 -0.15 15.69 -10.56
N SER A 167 -1.18 14.99 -11.01
CA SER A 167 -2.12 15.49 -12.02
C SER A 167 -3.14 16.48 -11.45
N ARG A 168 -3.62 16.21 -10.22
CA ARG A 168 -4.61 17.05 -9.53
C ARG A 168 -4.04 18.38 -9.05
N LEU A 169 -2.77 18.40 -8.66
CA LEU A 169 -2.05 19.53 -8.08
C LEU A 169 -0.83 19.86 -8.95
N PRO A 170 -1.02 20.30 -10.20
CA PRO A 170 0.08 20.40 -11.19
C PRO A 170 1.10 21.47 -10.85
N ASP A 171 0.74 22.50 -10.12
CA ASP A 171 1.57 23.66 -9.81
C ASP A 171 1.97 23.77 -8.34
N GLU A 172 1.39 22.89 -7.48
CA GLU A 172 1.62 22.91 -6.05
C GLU A 172 2.79 21.98 -5.64
N ASP A 173 3.57 22.46 -4.70
CA ASP A 173 4.50 21.61 -3.95
C ASP A 173 3.74 20.90 -2.83
N PHE A 174 3.91 19.59 -2.72
CA PHE A 174 3.18 18.82 -1.70
C PHE A 174 3.97 17.64 -1.17
N MET A 175 3.59 17.20 0.03
CA MET A 175 4.12 16.00 0.67
C MET A 175 3.00 15.09 1.17
N ILE A 176 3.13 13.79 0.93
CA ILE A 176 2.30 12.74 1.52
C ILE A 176 3.21 11.87 2.37
N PHE A 177 3.00 11.87 3.68
CA PHE A 177 3.75 11.05 4.61
C PHE A 177 2.97 9.80 4.99
N ASP A 178 3.52 8.64 4.68
CA ASP A 178 3.06 7.32 5.13
C ASP A 178 3.67 7.02 6.50
N ALA A 179 2.90 7.26 7.54
CA ALA A 179 3.35 7.06 8.92
C ALA A 179 3.42 5.58 9.34
N THR A 180 2.84 4.67 8.56
CA THR A 180 2.95 3.22 8.82
C THR A 180 4.31 2.70 8.41
N HIS A 181 4.81 3.17 7.25
CA HIS A 181 6.06 2.67 6.68
C HIS A 181 7.24 3.64 6.85
N GLY A 182 7.01 4.84 7.43
CA GLY A 182 8.07 5.83 7.63
C GLY A 182 8.62 6.40 6.33
N ILE A 183 7.79 6.55 5.30
CA ILE A 183 8.20 7.03 3.97
C ILE A 183 7.36 8.25 3.58
N ALA A 184 8.01 9.29 3.10
CA ALA A 184 7.35 10.45 2.52
C ALA A 184 7.55 10.50 1.00
N MET A 185 6.49 10.81 0.28
CA MET A 185 6.52 11.25 -1.11
C MET A 185 6.47 12.76 -1.14
N LEU A 186 7.57 13.39 -1.53
CA LEU A 186 7.71 14.83 -1.68
C LEU A 186 7.68 15.19 -3.17
N ARG A 187 6.76 16.08 -3.55
CA ARG A 187 6.80 16.77 -4.83
C ARG A 187 7.24 18.21 -4.63
N ARG A 188 8.36 18.57 -5.24
CA ARG A 188 8.90 19.92 -5.21
C ARG A 188 9.44 20.30 -6.58
N ASN A 189 9.10 21.50 -7.05
CA ASN A 189 9.51 21.96 -8.39
C ASN A 189 9.17 20.93 -9.49
N ARG A 190 7.98 20.36 -9.46
CA ARG A 190 7.49 19.31 -10.38
C ARG A 190 8.28 17.99 -10.37
N LYS A 191 9.24 17.81 -9.46
CA LYS A 191 10.00 16.57 -9.27
C LYS A 191 9.47 15.82 -8.06
N VAL A 192 9.33 14.51 -8.20
CA VAL A 192 8.89 13.63 -7.11
C VAL A 192 10.07 12.84 -6.56
N GLN A 193 10.23 12.87 -5.25
CA GLN A 193 11.23 12.11 -4.50
C GLN A 193 10.56 11.33 -3.38
N TYR A 194 11.12 10.18 -3.04
CA TYR A 194 10.75 9.40 -1.87
C TYR A 194 11.88 9.46 -0.87
N MET A 195 11.54 9.65 0.41
CA MET A 195 12.52 9.73 1.49
C MET A 195 12.01 9.00 2.72
N VAL A 196 12.94 8.42 3.48
CA VAL A 196 12.65 7.88 4.80
C VAL A 196 12.49 9.05 5.77
N MET A 197 11.46 9.00 6.61
CA MET A 197 11.13 10.07 7.55
C MET A 197 10.55 9.44 8.82
N GLU A 198 11.11 9.74 9.98
CA GLU A 198 10.66 9.17 11.25
C GLU A 198 9.44 9.87 11.82
N HIS A 199 9.39 11.19 11.70
CA HIS A 199 8.34 12.03 12.26
C HIS A 199 7.87 13.09 11.28
N TYR A 200 6.58 13.33 11.34
CA TYR A 200 5.94 14.46 10.67
C TYR A 200 5.31 15.38 11.73
N ASP A 201 5.88 16.57 11.88
CA ASP A 201 5.36 17.54 12.82
C ASP A 201 3.96 18.03 12.40
N LYS A 202 2.96 17.65 13.20
CA LYS A 202 1.57 18.14 13.03
C LYS A 202 1.40 19.53 13.67
N ASN A 203 2.33 20.43 13.44
CA ASN A 203 2.16 21.80 13.94
C ASN A 203 1.13 22.52 13.05
N THR A 204 -0.14 22.26 13.33
CA THR A 204 -1.27 22.84 12.59
C THR A 204 -1.49 24.27 13.08
N GLY A 205 -1.28 25.24 12.22
CA GLY A 205 -1.53 26.65 12.53
C GLY A 205 -3.00 26.92 12.87
N GLN A 206 -3.28 28.03 13.56
CA GLN A 206 -4.65 28.39 13.95
C GLN A 206 -5.58 28.55 12.74
N GLU A 207 -5.06 29.10 11.66
CA GLU A 207 -5.80 29.29 10.42
C GLU A 207 -6.28 27.95 9.82
N GLU A 208 -5.42 26.94 9.77
CA GLU A 208 -5.78 25.61 9.31
C GLU A 208 -6.84 24.96 10.23
N LEU A 209 -6.73 25.13 11.54
CA LEU A 209 -7.77 24.65 12.49
C LEU A 209 -9.13 25.30 12.22
N ASP A 210 -9.15 26.55 11.80
CA ASP A 210 -10.40 27.25 11.49
C ASP A 210 -10.98 26.76 10.14
N TRP A 211 -10.14 26.45 9.15
CA TRP A 211 -10.56 25.78 7.92
C TRP A 211 -11.13 24.38 8.19
N GLN A 212 -10.53 23.59 9.05
CA GLN A 212 -11.05 22.27 9.43
C GLN A 212 -12.41 22.37 10.13
N LYS A 213 -12.60 23.37 11.00
CA LYS A 213 -13.90 23.64 11.63
C LYS A 213 -14.96 24.05 10.59
N LEU A 214 -14.57 24.89 9.64
CA LEU A 214 -15.47 25.32 8.56
C LEU A 214 -15.88 24.13 7.68
N TRP A 215 -14.91 23.28 7.31
CA TRP A 215 -15.17 22.04 6.57
C TRP A 215 -16.14 21.12 7.32
N LYS A 216 -15.95 20.95 8.63
CA LYS A 216 -16.85 20.15 9.46
C LYS A 216 -18.27 20.72 9.48
N ARG A 217 -18.42 22.05 9.61
CA ARG A 217 -19.73 22.72 9.56
C ARG A 217 -20.41 22.51 8.20
N PHE A 218 -19.66 22.63 7.12
CA PHE A 218 -20.17 22.36 5.78
C PHE A 218 -20.64 20.91 5.66
N PHE A 219 -19.81 19.94 6.08
CA PHE A 219 -20.15 18.52 6.07
C PHE A 219 -21.45 18.22 6.84
N ASP A 220 -21.60 18.82 8.03
CA ASP A 220 -22.81 18.67 8.83
C ASP A 220 -24.05 19.34 8.14
N ALA A 221 -23.85 20.50 7.54
CA ALA A 221 -24.93 21.26 6.90
C ALA A 221 -25.49 20.59 5.63
N VAL A 222 -24.63 19.89 4.87
CA VAL A 222 -25.05 19.16 3.66
C VAL A 222 -25.56 17.74 3.96
N THR A 223 -25.41 17.28 5.20
CA THR A 223 -25.88 15.97 5.64
C THR A 223 -27.40 15.95 5.77
N ILE A 224 -28.08 15.12 5.01
CA ILE A 224 -29.53 14.89 5.11
C ILE A 224 -29.77 13.84 6.18
N GLU A 225 -30.21 14.26 7.38
CA GLU A 225 -30.42 13.40 8.56
C GLU A 225 -31.29 12.16 8.26
N GLN A 226 -32.33 12.30 7.43
CA GLN A 226 -33.23 11.19 7.06
C GLN A 226 -32.52 10.13 6.18
N ARG A 227 -31.38 10.47 5.56
CA ARG A 227 -30.56 9.56 4.76
C ARG A 227 -29.33 9.04 5.50
N ARG A 228 -29.16 9.47 6.75
CA ARG A 228 -28.02 9.03 7.57
C ARG A 228 -28.10 7.54 7.84
N ASN A 229 -27.11 6.82 7.34
CA ASN A 229 -26.98 5.37 7.51
C ASN A 229 -25.54 5.04 7.89
N GLU A 230 -25.28 4.93 9.19
CA GLU A 230 -23.94 4.67 9.72
C GLU A 230 -23.35 3.35 9.24
N ARG A 231 -24.19 2.32 9.03
CA ARG A 231 -23.73 1.03 8.52
C ARG A 231 -23.25 1.15 7.08
N CYS A 232 -23.99 1.85 6.24
CA CYS A 232 -23.62 2.14 4.87
C CYS A 232 -22.35 3.00 4.82
N GLN A 233 -22.26 4.03 5.66
CA GLN A 233 -21.08 4.88 5.79
C GLN A 233 -19.83 4.05 6.15
N MET A 234 -19.92 3.13 7.13
CA MET A 234 -18.81 2.27 7.51
C MET A 234 -18.39 1.28 6.42
N THR A 235 -19.30 0.93 5.51
CA THR A 235 -18.98 0.07 4.36
C THR A 235 -18.18 0.84 3.31
N HIS A 236 -18.56 2.09 3.01
CA HIS A 236 -17.88 2.93 2.01
C HIS A 236 -16.63 3.62 2.55
N ALA A 237 -16.67 4.05 3.81
CA ALA A 237 -15.56 4.68 4.53
C ALA A 237 -15.28 3.89 5.83
N PRO A 238 -14.53 2.78 5.77
CA PRO A 238 -14.20 1.97 6.94
C PRO A 238 -13.50 2.78 8.03
N LYS A 239 -13.79 2.48 9.30
CA LYS A 239 -13.28 3.22 10.48
C LYS A 239 -11.76 3.37 10.52
N ARG A 240 -11.00 2.45 9.89
CA ARG A 240 -9.55 2.54 9.84
C ARG A 240 -9.03 3.80 9.15
N TYR A 241 -9.82 4.39 8.22
CA TYR A 241 -9.45 5.63 7.52
C TYR A 241 -9.89 6.91 8.25
N TRP A 242 -10.77 6.79 9.26
CA TRP A 242 -11.38 7.96 9.92
C TRP A 242 -10.35 8.87 10.61
N LYS A 243 -9.22 8.31 11.06
CA LYS A 243 -8.14 9.09 11.67
C LYS A 243 -7.44 10.03 10.67
N ASP A 244 -7.51 9.68 9.38
CA ASP A 244 -6.91 10.44 8.27
C ASP A 244 -7.94 11.37 7.59
N MET A 245 -9.21 11.38 8.08
CA MET A 245 -10.31 12.22 7.59
C MET A 245 -10.66 13.27 8.63
N CYS A 246 -10.45 14.56 8.33
CA CYS A 246 -10.65 15.62 9.31
C CYS A 246 -12.10 15.70 9.83
N GLU A 247 -13.12 15.48 8.97
CA GLU A 247 -14.52 15.44 9.34
C GLU A 247 -14.85 14.32 10.35
N MET A 248 -14.17 13.18 10.26
CA MET A 248 -14.38 12.04 11.16
C MET A 248 -13.52 12.11 12.42
N ALA A 249 -12.30 12.62 12.34
CA ALA A 249 -11.41 12.81 13.48
C ALA A 249 -12.00 13.75 14.53
N LEU A 250 -12.76 14.78 14.10
CA LEU A 250 -13.46 15.71 14.97
C LEU A 250 -14.71 15.11 15.62
N LEU A 251 -15.35 14.09 15.01
CA LEU A 251 -16.47 13.37 15.62
C LEU A 251 -16.04 12.55 16.85
N GLY A 252 -14.88 11.91 16.82
CA GLY A 252 -14.35 11.13 17.93
C GLY A 252 -14.03 11.95 19.19
N ARG A 253 -13.72 13.23 19.04
CA ARG A 253 -13.49 14.15 20.19
C ARG A 253 -14.78 14.66 20.83
N GLY A 254 -15.87 14.75 20.07
CA GLY A 254 -17.17 15.26 20.57
C GLY A 254 -17.96 14.22 21.40
N THR A 255 -17.86 12.94 21.09
CA THR A 255 -18.57 11.86 21.80
C THR A 255 -17.95 11.55 23.17
N ALA A 256 -16.63 11.68 23.32
CA ALA A 256 -15.96 11.50 24.60
C ALA A 256 -16.29 12.62 25.62
N GLY A 257 -16.60 13.85 25.14
CA GLY A 257 -17.03 14.98 25.98
C GLY A 257 -18.48 14.83 26.49
N LYS A 258 -19.39 14.36 25.64
CA LYS A 258 -20.81 14.17 26.02
C LYS A 258 -21.01 12.99 26.97
N ALA A 259 -20.25 11.91 26.82
CA ALA A 259 -20.32 10.77 27.75
C ALA A 259 -19.82 11.14 29.17
N LYS A 260 -18.82 12.03 29.30
CA LYS A 260 -18.36 12.53 30.60
C LYS A 260 -19.31 13.55 31.25
N GLN A 261 -20.04 14.35 30.47
CA GLN A 261 -21.05 15.25 30.99
C GLN A 261 -22.31 14.54 31.47
N ASN A 262 -22.79 13.54 30.76
CA ASN A 262 -23.95 12.73 31.18
C ASN A 262 -23.65 11.86 32.39
N ALA A 263 -22.42 11.38 32.56
CA ALA A 263 -22.03 10.65 33.78
C ALA A 263 -21.88 11.55 35.02
N LYS A 264 -21.71 12.87 34.84
CA LYS A 264 -21.62 13.83 35.92
C LYS A 264 -22.97 14.43 36.31
N ALA A 265 -23.98 14.34 35.41
CA ALA A 265 -25.35 14.78 35.69
C ALA A 265 -26.24 13.69 36.32
N ALA A 266 -25.73 12.44 36.38
CA ALA A 266 -26.43 11.26 36.94
C ALA A 266 -25.87 10.87 38.33
N ARG A 267 -25.10 11.73 38.98
CA ARG A 267 -24.69 11.67 40.39
C ARG A 267 -25.20 12.94 41.09
#